data_75a951fb9d66889a6957e3679d049104
#
_entry.id   75a951fb9d66889a6957e3679d049104
#
_cell.length_a   1.000
_cell.length_b   1.000
_cell.length_c   1.000
_cell.angle_alpha   90.00
_cell.angle_beta   90.00
_cell.angle_gamma   90.00
#
_symmetry.space_group_name_H-M   'P 1'
#
loop_
_entity.id
_entity.type
_entity.pdbx_description
1 polymer ?
#
loop_
_entity_poly.entity_id
_entity_poly.type
_entity_poly.pdbx_seq_one_letter_code
_entity_poly.pdbx_strand_id
1 'polypeptide(L)'
;MLRIVTAGLTALFVTASPLAYAQTAASAATLSGKDWNNLTDMRIDVIKAALQLTPDQEKYWPVIESAIRDRAKNRQARFEEIEKRLTDVREGNPVEVLRNRDTVAFLQRRADALAQRSADLKRLADAWEPLYKTLSPDQKQRMAFLTLYVLHEVRNVAEARTEDEED
;
A
#
# COMPACT_ATOMS: atom_id res chain seq x y z
N MET A 1 -13.40 -23.53 58.29
CA MET A 1 -13.98 -24.03 57.05
C MET A 1 -13.72 -23.01 55.96
N LEU A 2 -12.66 -23.21 55.17
CA LEU A 2 -12.22 -22.26 54.15
C LEU A 2 -12.62 -22.87 52.80
N ARG A 3 -13.55 -22.22 52.07
CA ARG A 3 -13.95 -22.64 50.71
C ARG A 3 -13.11 -21.87 49.71
N ILE A 4 -12.20 -22.58 49.04
CA ILE A 4 -11.41 -22.06 47.94
C ILE A 4 -12.28 -22.20 46.64
N VAL A 5 -12.61 -21.05 46.05
CA VAL A 5 -13.26 -20.97 44.73
C VAL A 5 -12.16 -20.84 43.71
N THR A 6 -11.87 -21.90 42.98
CA THR A 6 -10.97 -21.87 41.82
C THR A 6 -11.75 -21.37 40.60
N ALA A 7 -11.49 -20.13 40.19
CA ALA A 7 -11.97 -19.58 38.92
C ALA A 7 -11.08 -20.12 37.79
N GLY A 8 -11.64 -20.99 36.97
CA GLY A 8 -10.98 -21.49 35.77
C GLY A 8 -10.90 -20.41 34.69
N LEU A 9 -9.68 -20.00 34.36
CA LEU A 9 -9.37 -19.11 33.22
C LEU A 9 -9.34 -19.96 31.95
N THR A 10 -10.42 -19.97 31.19
CA THR A 10 -10.46 -20.64 29.87
C THR A 10 -9.80 -19.68 28.87
N ALA A 11 -8.52 -19.91 28.57
CA ALA A 11 -7.84 -19.24 27.47
C ALA A 11 -8.37 -19.76 26.14
N LEU A 12 -9.18 -18.96 25.45
CA LEU A 12 -9.54 -19.17 24.05
C LEU A 12 -8.32 -18.87 23.18
N PHE A 13 -7.57 -19.92 22.82
CA PHE A 13 -6.61 -19.87 21.73
C PHE A 13 -7.39 -19.75 20.42
N VAL A 14 -7.52 -18.52 19.90
CA VAL A 14 -7.91 -18.31 18.51
C VAL A 14 -6.68 -18.67 17.67
N THR A 15 -6.61 -19.91 17.22
CA THR A 15 -5.68 -20.33 16.18
C THR A 15 -6.15 -19.70 14.87
N ALA A 16 -5.58 -18.53 14.52
CA ALA A 16 -5.76 -17.96 13.19
C ALA A 16 -5.15 -18.95 12.19
N SER A 17 -6.01 -19.63 11.43
CA SER A 17 -5.58 -20.59 10.42
C SER A 17 -4.81 -19.85 9.33
N PRO A 18 -3.68 -20.39 8.82
CA PRO A 18 -2.94 -19.80 7.71
C PRO A 18 -3.79 -19.57 6.44
N LEU A 19 -4.87 -20.34 6.28
CA LEU A 19 -5.89 -20.16 5.24
C LEU A 19 -6.59 -18.78 5.27
N ALA A 20 -6.71 -18.14 6.43
CA ALA A 20 -7.32 -16.80 6.53
C ALA A 20 -6.41 -15.71 5.94
N TYR A 21 -5.10 -15.89 6.05
CA TYR A 21 -4.11 -14.97 5.45
C TYR A 21 -4.03 -15.14 3.92
N ALA A 22 -4.09 -16.36 3.41
CA ALA A 22 -4.14 -16.65 1.98
C ALA A 22 -5.41 -16.08 1.33
N GLN A 23 -6.56 -16.13 2.01
CA GLN A 23 -7.80 -15.53 1.52
C GLN A 23 -7.76 -14.00 1.49
N THR A 24 -7.09 -13.34 2.45
CA THR A 24 -6.92 -11.87 2.43
C THR A 24 -5.95 -11.42 1.34
N ALA A 25 -4.91 -12.17 1.05
CA ALA A 25 -3.98 -11.87 -0.06
C ALA A 25 -4.64 -12.10 -1.43
N ALA A 26 -5.40 -13.19 -1.59
CA ALA A 26 -6.19 -13.45 -2.82
C ALA A 26 -7.32 -12.42 -3.01
N SER A 27 -7.95 -11.94 -1.93
CA SER A 27 -8.95 -10.86 -2.00
C SER A 27 -8.33 -9.53 -2.41
N ALA A 28 -7.07 -9.25 -2.06
CA ALA A 28 -6.39 -8.03 -2.48
C ALA A 28 -6.15 -7.98 -4.01
N ALA A 29 -6.03 -9.15 -4.66
CA ALA A 29 -5.88 -9.26 -6.11
C ALA A 29 -7.19 -9.00 -6.89
N THR A 30 -8.34 -9.00 -6.21
CA THR A 30 -9.66 -8.84 -6.84
C THR A 30 -10.41 -7.58 -6.40
N LEU A 31 -9.74 -6.64 -5.69
CA LEU A 31 -10.37 -5.40 -5.28
C LEU A 31 -10.78 -4.56 -6.50
N SER A 32 -12.05 -4.19 -6.55
CA SER A 32 -12.57 -3.28 -7.58
C SER A 32 -11.94 -1.89 -7.46
N GLY A 33 -12.01 -1.09 -8.54
CA GLY A 33 -11.56 0.31 -8.50
C GLY A 33 -12.21 1.12 -7.38
N LYS A 34 -13.47 0.80 -7.02
CA LYS A 34 -14.18 1.42 -5.89
C LYS A 34 -13.55 1.07 -4.55
N ASP A 35 -13.14 -0.17 -4.36
CA ASP A 35 -12.50 -0.62 -3.11
C ASP A 35 -11.12 0.03 -2.94
N TRP A 36 -10.36 0.20 -4.03
CA TRP A 36 -9.11 0.95 -4.02
C TRP A 36 -9.28 2.41 -3.61
N ASN A 37 -10.33 3.07 -4.07
CA ASN A 37 -10.65 4.44 -3.68
C ASN A 37 -11.01 4.51 -2.19
N ASN A 38 -11.88 3.62 -1.71
CA ASN A 38 -12.27 3.55 -0.30
C ASN A 38 -11.06 3.34 0.62
N LEU A 39 -10.14 2.44 0.25
CA LEU A 39 -8.90 2.22 1.01
C LEU A 39 -7.99 3.45 1.02
N THR A 40 -7.98 4.20 -0.08
CA THR A 40 -7.21 5.44 -0.17
C THR A 40 -7.81 6.51 0.72
N ASP A 41 -9.14 6.65 0.73
CA ASP A 41 -9.87 7.58 1.59
C ASP A 41 -9.64 7.28 3.08
N MET A 42 -9.78 6.03 3.48
CA MET A 42 -9.49 5.59 4.85
C MET A 42 -8.06 5.94 5.28
N ARG A 43 -7.06 5.74 4.40
CA ARG A 43 -5.66 6.10 4.69
C ARG A 43 -5.49 7.60 4.87
N ILE A 44 -6.12 8.40 4.04
CA ILE A 44 -6.10 9.87 4.12
C ILE A 44 -6.67 10.31 5.47
N ASP A 45 -7.82 9.76 5.86
CA ASP A 45 -8.48 10.09 7.13
C ASP A 45 -7.62 9.71 8.34
N VAL A 46 -7.03 8.52 8.33
CA VAL A 46 -6.12 8.06 9.39
C VAL A 46 -4.89 8.97 9.52
N ILE A 47 -4.27 9.34 8.40
CA ILE A 47 -3.10 10.22 8.41
C ILE A 47 -3.48 11.60 8.96
N LYS A 48 -4.59 12.18 8.50
CA LYS A 48 -5.08 13.47 8.96
C LYS A 48 -5.38 13.45 10.46
N ALA A 49 -6.12 12.44 10.92
CA ALA A 49 -6.47 12.28 12.33
C ALA A 49 -5.22 12.12 13.23
N ALA A 50 -4.25 11.32 12.80
CA ALA A 50 -3.02 11.09 13.55
C ALA A 50 -2.15 12.35 13.70
N LEU A 51 -2.14 13.20 12.69
CA LEU A 51 -1.36 14.45 12.72
C LEU A 51 -1.96 15.51 13.64
N GLN A 52 -3.28 15.48 13.90
CA GLN A 52 -3.95 16.47 14.75
C GLN A 52 -3.59 17.91 14.34
N LEU A 53 -3.89 18.23 13.07
CA LEU A 53 -3.53 19.51 12.49
C LEU A 53 -4.24 20.66 13.20
N THR A 54 -3.53 21.76 13.40
CA THR A 54 -4.14 23.02 13.84
C THR A 54 -4.93 23.68 12.70
N PRO A 55 -5.87 24.60 12.99
CA PRO A 55 -6.62 25.31 11.94
C PRO A 55 -5.71 26.00 10.92
N ASP A 56 -4.55 26.54 11.35
CA ASP A 56 -3.58 27.17 10.44
C ASP A 56 -2.84 26.15 9.55
N GLN A 57 -2.71 24.91 9.98
CA GLN A 57 -2.09 23.83 9.24
C GLN A 57 -3.07 23.18 8.25
N GLU A 58 -4.37 23.18 8.55
CA GLU A 58 -5.39 22.56 7.70
C GLU A 58 -5.45 23.15 6.30
N LYS A 59 -5.06 24.41 6.10
CA LYS A 59 -5.01 25.06 4.78
C LYS A 59 -4.08 24.36 3.77
N TYR A 60 -3.09 23.59 4.24
CA TYR A 60 -2.17 22.82 3.39
C TYR A 60 -2.72 21.44 3.02
N TRP A 61 -3.71 20.95 3.78
CA TRP A 61 -4.19 19.58 3.64
C TRP A 61 -4.79 19.23 2.27
N PRO A 62 -5.59 20.08 1.60
CA PRO A 62 -6.21 19.73 0.32
C PRO A 62 -5.20 19.37 -0.78
N VAL A 63 -4.04 20.03 -0.81
CA VAL A 63 -2.98 19.76 -1.79
C VAL A 63 -2.34 18.40 -1.52
N ILE A 64 -2.12 18.05 -0.25
CA ILE A 64 -1.57 16.76 0.17
C ILE A 64 -2.54 15.63 -0.16
N GLU A 65 -3.82 15.81 0.17
CA GLU A 65 -4.88 14.86 -0.13
C GLU A 65 -4.96 14.58 -1.63
N SER A 66 -4.97 15.61 -2.48
CA SER A 66 -4.93 15.48 -3.93
C SER A 66 -3.70 14.68 -4.39
N ALA A 67 -2.51 15.00 -3.89
CA ALA A 67 -1.29 14.28 -4.26
C ALA A 67 -1.30 12.79 -3.85
N ILE A 68 -1.90 12.47 -2.69
CA ILE A 68 -2.08 11.08 -2.25
C ILE A 68 -3.03 10.34 -3.20
N ARG A 69 -4.18 10.93 -3.55
CA ARG A 69 -5.17 10.35 -4.48
C ARG A 69 -4.57 10.12 -5.87
N ASP A 70 -3.89 11.12 -6.42
CA ASP A 70 -3.24 11.02 -7.73
C ASP A 70 -2.21 9.88 -7.76
N ARG A 71 -1.38 9.79 -6.72
CA ARG A 71 -0.41 8.70 -6.60
C ARG A 71 -1.08 7.34 -6.47
N ALA A 72 -2.19 7.23 -5.74
CA ALA A 72 -2.96 6.00 -5.61
C ALA A 72 -3.56 5.59 -6.96
N LYS A 73 -4.17 6.52 -7.69
CA LYS A 73 -4.73 6.31 -9.04
C LYS A 73 -3.65 5.85 -10.03
N ASN A 74 -2.50 6.51 -10.06
CA ASN A 74 -1.39 6.12 -10.93
C ASN A 74 -0.84 4.73 -10.57
N ARG A 75 -0.82 4.37 -9.29
CA ARG A 75 -0.45 3.02 -8.85
C ARG A 75 -1.47 1.99 -9.32
N GLN A 76 -2.76 2.24 -9.17
CA GLN A 76 -3.81 1.35 -9.64
C GLN A 76 -3.71 1.11 -11.15
N ALA A 77 -3.60 2.16 -11.96
CA ALA A 77 -3.43 2.05 -13.41
C ALA A 77 -2.21 1.18 -13.81
N ARG A 78 -1.11 1.27 -13.04
CA ARG A 78 0.06 0.40 -13.26
C ARG A 78 -0.23 -1.08 -12.94
N PHE A 79 -1.00 -1.36 -11.90
CA PHE A 79 -1.39 -2.74 -11.58
C PHE A 79 -2.31 -3.33 -12.66
N GLU A 80 -3.31 -2.57 -13.11
CA GLU A 80 -4.20 -2.99 -14.19
C GLU A 80 -3.42 -3.30 -15.49
N GLU A 81 -2.42 -2.48 -15.82
CA GLU A 81 -1.56 -2.71 -16.98
C GLU A 81 -0.68 -3.96 -16.83
N ILE A 82 -0.17 -4.23 -15.61
CA ILE A 82 0.61 -5.45 -15.33
C ILE A 82 -0.30 -6.67 -15.43
N GLU A 83 -1.48 -6.64 -14.83
CA GLU A 83 -2.45 -7.72 -14.86
C GLU A 83 -2.86 -8.06 -16.29
N LYS A 84 -3.18 -7.04 -17.09
CA LYS A 84 -3.48 -7.23 -18.52
C LYS A 84 -2.34 -7.94 -19.25
N ARG A 85 -1.10 -7.52 -19.06
CA ARG A 85 0.06 -8.17 -19.68
C ARG A 85 0.27 -9.60 -19.23
N LEU A 86 0.02 -9.90 -17.96
CA LEU A 86 0.11 -11.27 -17.45
C LEU A 86 -0.97 -12.14 -18.06
N THR A 87 -2.18 -11.62 -18.24
CA THR A 87 -3.27 -12.31 -18.93
C THR A 87 -2.91 -12.59 -20.40
N ASP A 88 -2.40 -11.58 -21.13
CA ASP A 88 -1.95 -11.72 -22.52
C ASP A 88 -0.85 -12.80 -22.65
N VAL A 89 0.09 -12.89 -21.70
CA VAL A 89 1.13 -13.94 -21.68
C VAL A 89 0.54 -15.31 -21.37
N ARG A 90 -0.43 -15.39 -20.45
CA ARG A 90 -1.06 -16.65 -20.04
C ARG A 90 -1.95 -17.25 -21.13
N GLU A 91 -2.65 -16.41 -21.89
CA GLU A 91 -3.52 -16.82 -23.00
C GLU A 91 -2.74 -17.06 -24.31
N GLY A 92 -1.54 -16.49 -24.45
CA GLY A 92 -0.65 -16.66 -25.59
C GLY A 92 0.24 -17.89 -25.50
N ASN A 93 1.00 -18.15 -26.58
CA ASN A 93 2.07 -19.16 -26.56
C ASN A 93 3.31 -18.59 -25.85
N PRO A 94 3.69 -19.08 -24.65
CA PRO A 94 4.80 -18.51 -23.86
C PRO A 94 6.13 -18.50 -24.65
N VAL A 95 6.35 -19.50 -25.50
CA VAL A 95 7.59 -19.61 -26.30
C VAL A 95 7.65 -18.53 -27.38
N GLU A 96 6.53 -18.23 -28.04
CA GLU A 96 6.45 -17.16 -29.03
C GLU A 96 6.57 -15.78 -28.39
N VAL A 97 5.93 -15.58 -27.24
CA VAL A 97 6.04 -14.33 -26.45
C VAL A 97 7.48 -14.07 -26.06
N LEU A 98 8.22 -15.09 -25.59
CA LEU A 98 9.64 -14.96 -25.26
C LEU A 98 10.52 -14.73 -26.48
N ARG A 99 10.26 -15.45 -27.59
CA ARG A 99 11.04 -15.33 -28.83
C ARG A 99 10.90 -13.95 -29.48
N ASN A 100 9.69 -13.39 -29.43
CA ASN A 100 9.38 -12.10 -30.06
C ASN A 100 9.55 -10.91 -29.09
N ARG A 101 10.12 -11.13 -27.90
CA ARG A 101 10.27 -10.09 -26.89
C ARG A 101 11.34 -9.08 -27.31
N ASP A 102 10.92 -7.88 -27.64
CA ASP A 102 11.83 -6.75 -27.82
C ASP A 102 12.39 -6.32 -26.46
N THR A 103 13.63 -6.74 -26.20
CA THR A 103 14.35 -6.45 -24.94
C THR A 103 14.60 -4.95 -24.76
N VAL A 104 14.86 -4.22 -25.84
CA VAL A 104 15.10 -2.77 -25.78
C VAL A 104 13.81 -2.05 -25.40
N ALA A 105 12.70 -2.36 -26.07
CA ALA A 105 11.40 -1.82 -25.74
C ALA A 105 10.96 -2.20 -24.30
N PHE A 106 11.34 -3.38 -23.82
CA PHE A 106 11.10 -3.75 -22.40
C PHE A 106 11.87 -2.84 -21.45
N LEU A 107 13.17 -2.60 -21.70
CA LEU A 107 13.99 -1.73 -20.85
C LEU A 107 13.50 -0.28 -20.89
N GLN A 108 13.10 0.22 -22.05
CA GLN A 108 12.52 1.55 -22.20
C GLN A 108 11.25 1.70 -21.37
N ARG A 109 10.29 0.77 -21.49
CA ARG A 109 9.07 0.78 -20.67
C ARG A 109 9.37 0.69 -19.17
N ARG A 110 10.41 -0.06 -18.78
CA ARG A 110 10.84 -0.13 -17.38
C ARG A 110 11.38 1.20 -16.90
N ALA A 111 12.19 1.87 -17.71
CA ALA A 111 12.73 3.20 -17.41
C ALA A 111 11.59 4.24 -17.28
N ASP A 112 10.64 4.25 -18.21
CA ASP A 112 9.48 5.15 -18.17
C ASP A 112 8.62 4.93 -16.91
N ALA A 113 8.39 3.67 -16.54
CA ALA A 113 7.65 3.33 -15.32
C ALA A 113 8.37 3.79 -14.04
N LEU A 114 9.70 3.73 -14.01
CA LEU A 114 10.50 4.24 -12.89
C LEU A 114 10.49 5.77 -12.85
N ALA A 115 10.62 6.42 -13.99
CA ALA A 115 10.54 7.88 -14.09
C ALA A 115 9.17 8.39 -13.61
N GLN A 116 8.08 7.73 -14.02
CA GLN A 116 6.74 8.07 -13.55
C GLN A 116 6.60 7.92 -12.02
N ARG A 117 7.13 6.82 -11.46
CA ARG A 117 7.10 6.62 -9.99
C ARG A 117 7.90 7.69 -9.24
N SER A 118 9.05 8.07 -9.79
CA SER A 118 9.89 9.15 -9.24
C SER A 118 9.14 10.48 -9.27
N ALA A 119 8.48 10.82 -10.38
CA ALA A 119 7.68 12.02 -10.51
C ALA A 119 6.48 12.05 -9.53
N ASP A 120 5.78 10.91 -9.36
CA ASP A 120 4.68 10.78 -8.40
C ASP A 120 5.16 11.01 -6.95
N LEU A 121 6.31 10.44 -6.60
CA LEU A 121 6.90 10.60 -5.27
C LEU A 121 7.36 12.03 -5.02
N LYS A 122 7.98 12.65 -6.04
CA LYS A 122 8.39 14.04 -5.94
C LYS A 122 7.20 14.98 -5.73
N ARG A 123 6.12 14.82 -6.50
CA ARG A 123 4.89 15.62 -6.32
C ARG A 123 4.31 15.47 -4.92
N LEU A 124 4.34 14.25 -4.38
CA LEU A 124 3.90 14.02 -3.01
C LEU A 124 4.80 14.74 -2.00
N ALA A 125 6.12 14.69 -2.17
CA ALA A 125 7.05 15.39 -1.29
C ALA A 125 6.88 16.92 -1.35
N ASP A 126 6.72 17.46 -2.57
CA ASP A 126 6.49 18.91 -2.79
C ASP A 126 5.17 19.37 -2.15
N ALA A 127 4.12 18.52 -2.17
CA ALA A 127 2.84 18.79 -1.50
C ALA A 127 2.97 18.81 0.04
N TRP A 128 3.80 17.93 0.61
CA TRP A 128 4.03 17.83 2.04
C TRP A 128 4.94 18.93 2.60
N GLU A 129 5.86 19.46 1.81
CA GLU A 129 6.91 20.38 2.28
C GLU A 129 6.36 21.60 3.03
N PRO A 130 5.31 22.33 2.54
CA PRO A 130 4.78 23.48 3.25
C PRO A 130 4.21 23.13 4.63
N LEU A 131 3.44 22.04 4.72
CA LEU A 131 2.89 21.57 6.00
C LEU A 131 4.00 21.11 6.94
N TYR A 132 4.97 20.33 6.44
CA TYR A 132 6.05 19.77 7.25
C TYR A 132 6.89 20.84 7.96
N LYS A 133 7.07 22.00 7.34
CA LYS A 133 7.77 23.16 7.94
C LYS A 133 7.04 23.74 9.13
N THR A 134 5.73 23.55 9.24
CA THR A 134 4.89 24.08 10.33
C THR A 134 4.62 23.05 11.43
N LEU A 135 4.96 21.78 11.22
CA LEU A 135 4.70 20.72 12.19
C LEU A 135 5.55 20.89 13.46
N SER A 136 4.91 20.67 14.60
CA SER A 136 5.60 20.56 15.90
C SER A 136 6.50 19.31 15.95
N PRO A 137 7.45 19.22 16.90
CA PRO A 137 8.25 18.01 17.10
C PRO A 137 7.40 16.75 17.28
N ASP A 138 6.31 16.82 18.05
CA ASP A 138 5.40 15.69 18.30
C ASP A 138 4.65 15.27 17.03
N GLN A 139 4.21 16.23 16.21
CA GLN A 139 3.58 15.94 14.92
C GLN A 139 4.57 15.28 13.96
N LYS A 140 5.82 15.74 13.91
CA LYS A 140 6.90 15.12 13.10
C LYS A 140 7.19 13.70 13.54
N GLN A 141 7.19 13.45 14.85
CA GLN A 141 7.35 12.10 15.38
C GLN A 141 6.19 11.18 14.96
N ARG A 142 4.93 11.64 15.11
CA ARG A 142 3.76 10.89 14.62
C ARG A 142 3.84 10.59 13.12
N MET A 143 4.24 11.57 12.33
CA MET A 143 4.43 11.38 10.88
C MET A 143 5.52 10.34 10.58
N ALA A 144 6.63 10.33 11.32
CA ALA A 144 7.70 9.33 11.17
C ALA A 144 7.19 7.91 11.47
N PHE A 145 6.40 7.73 12.54
CA PHE A 145 5.78 6.44 12.87
C PHE A 145 4.81 5.97 11.78
N LEU A 146 3.98 6.86 11.25
CA LEU A 146 3.08 6.54 10.13
C LEU A 146 3.86 6.09 8.88
N THR A 147 4.96 6.76 8.58
CA THR A 147 5.82 6.42 7.44
C THR A 147 6.46 5.05 7.63
N LEU A 148 6.98 4.76 8.82
CA LEU A 148 7.56 3.44 9.14
C LEU A 148 6.51 2.33 9.09
N TYR A 149 5.31 2.57 9.60
CA TYR A 149 4.21 1.61 9.54
C TYR A 149 3.85 1.27 8.09
N VAL A 150 3.68 2.27 7.22
CA VAL A 150 3.38 2.07 5.80
C VAL A 150 4.51 1.31 5.08
N LEU A 151 5.77 1.62 5.39
CA LEU A 151 6.92 0.92 4.80
C LEU A 151 6.99 -0.54 5.27
N HIS A 152 6.68 -0.81 6.53
CA HIS A 152 6.65 -2.17 7.08
C HIS A 152 5.56 -3.02 6.42
N GLU A 153 4.35 -2.49 6.28
CA GLU A 153 3.26 -3.17 5.58
C GLU A 153 3.60 -3.50 4.12
N VAL A 154 4.23 -2.57 3.40
CA VAL A 154 4.66 -2.80 2.01
C VAL A 154 5.71 -3.92 1.93
N ARG A 155 6.63 -3.97 2.89
CA ARG A 155 7.66 -5.03 2.94
C ARG A 155 7.03 -6.39 3.24
N ASN A 156 6.16 -6.50 4.23
CA ASN A 156 5.51 -7.75 4.60
C ASN A 156 4.70 -8.35 3.43
N VAL A 157 4.00 -7.51 2.67
CA VAL A 157 3.28 -7.95 1.46
C VAL A 157 4.23 -8.42 0.36
N ALA A 158 5.42 -7.83 0.26
CA ALA A 158 6.43 -8.27 -0.71
C ALA A 158 7.08 -9.59 -0.29
N GLU A 159 7.39 -9.77 0.99
CA GLU A 159 7.97 -11.00 1.56
C GLU A 159 6.99 -12.19 1.45
N ALA A 160 5.71 -11.98 1.76
CA ALA A 160 4.68 -13.03 1.62
C ALA A 160 4.52 -13.54 0.17
N ARG A 161 4.76 -12.70 -0.83
CA ARG A 161 4.71 -13.11 -2.25
C ARG A 161 5.90 -13.94 -2.70
N THR A 162 7.07 -13.77 -2.10
CA THR A 162 8.26 -14.56 -2.44
C THR A 162 8.21 -15.95 -1.81
N GLU A 163 7.55 -16.11 -0.66
CA GLU A 163 7.36 -17.42 -0.01
C GLU A 163 6.36 -18.31 -0.79
N ASP A 164 5.32 -17.70 -1.40
CA ASP A 164 4.33 -18.42 -2.22
C ASP A 164 4.89 -18.89 -3.60
N GLU A 165 6.04 -18.39 -4.05
CA GLU A 165 6.67 -18.76 -5.33
C GLU A 165 7.73 -19.88 -5.16
N GLU A 166 8.10 -20.28 -3.93
CA GLU A 166 9.09 -21.33 -3.64
C GLU A 166 8.45 -22.69 -3.29
N ASP A 167 7.13 -22.79 -3.12
CA ASP A 167 6.37 -24.03 -2.89
C ASP A 167 5.67 -24.50 -4.19
#